data_071e3d6536499eb8daaea4ce16f7df2c
#
_entry.id   071e3d6536499eb8daaea4ce16f7df2c
#
_cell.length_a   1.000
_cell.length_b   1.000
_cell.length_c   1.000
_cell.angle_alpha   90.00
_cell.angle_beta   90.00
_cell.angle_gamma   90.00
#
_symmetry.space_group_name_H-M   'P 1'
#
loop_
_entity.id
_entity.type
_entity.pdbx_description
1 polymer ?
#
loop_
_entity_poly.entity_id
_entity_poly.type
_entity_poly.pdbx_seq_one_letter_code
_entity_poly.pdbx_strand_id
1 'polypeptide(L)'
;FVLDKGPLIVLDTAIVKGNAKISETYLFNYLSLKPGSAFNESQYKKISLKLKELPFVAEARPFEIEYMPGLARPVFYLQNKKASQFNGVVGVQPDNANAGKVYVTGDVKLRLHNAFGRAELFDLNWNNPLPRTQDLKVKMSYPFILGLPFGIDFDLTLFKKDTIFLEINRQLGFRYLLAGNNSIRVFAGKKTN
;
A
#
# COMPACT_ATOMS: atom_id res chain seq x y z
N PHE A 1 23.41 -3.60 -46.02
CA PHE A 1 23.47 -4.06 -44.62
C PHE A 1 22.30 -5.01 -44.39
N VAL A 2 22.58 -6.26 -44.04
CA VAL A 2 21.54 -7.21 -43.58
C VAL A 2 21.56 -7.15 -42.09
N LEU A 3 20.44 -6.72 -41.47
CA LEU A 3 20.27 -6.70 -40.02
C LEU A 3 19.72 -8.07 -39.60
N ASP A 4 20.54 -8.89 -38.95
CA ASP A 4 20.06 -10.09 -38.25
C ASP A 4 19.51 -9.68 -36.89
N LYS A 5 18.20 -9.86 -36.67
CA LYS A 5 17.53 -9.48 -35.44
C LYS A 5 17.75 -10.48 -34.31
N GLY A 6 18.39 -11.60 -34.54
CA GLY A 6 18.53 -12.68 -33.56
C GLY A 6 17.20 -13.30 -33.12
N PRO A 7 17.21 -14.28 -32.21
CA PRO A 7 16.00 -14.94 -31.71
C PRO A 7 15.18 -13.98 -30.83
N LEU A 8 13.85 -14.11 -30.89
CA LEU A 8 12.95 -13.43 -29.97
C LEU A 8 13.15 -13.97 -28.56
N ILE A 9 13.46 -13.08 -27.61
CA ILE A 9 13.55 -13.40 -26.18
C ILE A 9 12.23 -12.99 -25.52
N VAL A 10 11.63 -13.91 -24.79
CA VAL A 10 10.35 -13.72 -24.11
C VAL A 10 10.60 -13.65 -22.60
N LEU A 11 9.85 -12.79 -21.92
CA LEU A 11 9.89 -12.69 -20.47
C LEU A 11 9.27 -13.95 -19.83
N ASP A 12 10.04 -14.60 -18.97
CA ASP A 12 9.57 -15.67 -18.09
C ASP A 12 9.06 -15.11 -16.74
N THR A 13 8.64 -15.98 -15.85
CA THR A 13 8.30 -15.66 -14.46
C THR A 13 9.52 -15.08 -13.73
N ALA A 14 9.30 -14.20 -12.74
CA ALA A 14 10.38 -13.71 -11.92
C ALA A 14 10.67 -14.63 -10.73
N ILE A 15 11.90 -14.63 -10.28
CA ILE A 15 12.29 -15.23 -9.00
C ILE A 15 12.53 -14.12 -7.99
N VAL A 16 11.90 -14.24 -6.81
CA VAL A 16 12.16 -13.35 -5.67
C VAL A 16 12.99 -14.10 -4.64
N LYS A 17 14.21 -13.66 -4.43
CA LYS A 17 15.14 -14.15 -3.41
C LYS A 17 15.22 -13.13 -2.26
N GLY A 18 15.40 -13.63 -1.02
CA GLY A 18 15.48 -12.82 0.19
C GLY A 18 14.29 -13.03 1.11
N ASN A 19 14.04 -12.07 2.02
CA ASN A 19 12.99 -12.18 3.03
C ASN A 19 11.81 -11.22 2.80
N ALA A 20 11.74 -10.57 1.65
CA ALA A 20 10.65 -9.64 1.34
C ALA A 20 9.31 -10.39 1.28
N LYS A 21 8.35 -9.90 2.05
CA LYS A 21 6.95 -10.34 1.96
C LYS A 21 6.26 -9.52 0.88
N ILE A 22 6.32 -9.97 -0.35
CA ILE A 22 5.68 -9.33 -1.49
C ILE A 22 5.12 -10.40 -2.42
N SER A 23 3.87 -10.25 -2.86
CA SER A 23 3.31 -11.18 -3.83
C SER A 23 3.91 -10.95 -5.22
N GLU A 24 4.21 -12.02 -5.92
CA GLU A 24 4.71 -11.95 -7.31
C GLU A 24 3.73 -11.19 -8.20
N THR A 25 2.44 -11.45 -8.06
CA THR A 25 1.38 -10.76 -8.81
C THR A 25 1.44 -9.25 -8.62
N TYR A 26 1.63 -8.78 -7.37
CA TYR A 26 1.81 -7.36 -7.12
C TYR A 26 3.06 -6.82 -7.80
N LEU A 27 4.19 -7.52 -7.64
CA LEU A 27 5.47 -7.12 -8.19
C LEU A 27 5.41 -6.99 -9.73
N PHE A 28 4.83 -7.97 -10.40
CA PHE A 28 4.65 -7.96 -11.86
C PHE A 28 3.79 -6.79 -12.32
N ASN A 29 2.65 -6.58 -11.70
CA ASN A 29 1.76 -5.48 -12.04
C ASN A 29 2.40 -4.12 -11.77
N TYR A 30 3.06 -3.95 -10.63
CA TYR A 30 3.73 -2.72 -10.24
C TYR A 30 4.88 -2.36 -11.20
N LEU A 31 5.69 -3.34 -11.55
CA LEU A 31 6.81 -3.17 -12.49
C LEU A 31 6.34 -3.12 -13.95
N SER A 32 5.07 -3.42 -14.21
CA SER A 32 4.49 -3.54 -15.55
C SER A 32 5.15 -4.64 -16.38
N LEU A 33 5.56 -5.71 -15.73
CA LEU A 33 6.12 -6.90 -16.36
C LEU A 33 4.98 -7.86 -16.72
N LYS A 34 5.00 -8.39 -17.92
CA LYS A 34 4.00 -9.37 -18.40
C LYS A 34 4.72 -10.62 -18.87
N PRO A 35 4.66 -11.73 -18.10
CA PRO A 35 5.17 -13.02 -18.57
C PRO A 35 4.60 -13.38 -19.94
N GLY A 36 5.42 -13.94 -20.80
CA GLY A 36 5.07 -14.24 -22.20
C GLY A 36 5.18 -13.07 -23.18
N SER A 37 5.43 -11.83 -22.70
CA SER A 37 5.69 -10.69 -23.60
C SER A 37 7.14 -10.67 -24.07
N ALA A 38 7.40 -9.98 -25.20
CA ALA A 38 8.76 -9.75 -25.67
C ALA A 38 9.58 -9.01 -24.61
N PHE A 39 10.82 -9.46 -24.41
CA PHE A 39 11.75 -8.81 -23.50
C PHE A 39 12.09 -7.40 -23.97
N ASN A 40 11.95 -6.41 -23.07
CA ASN A 40 12.21 -5.01 -23.38
C ASN A 40 13.21 -4.41 -22.36
N GLU A 41 14.46 -4.28 -22.77
CA GLU A 41 15.55 -3.76 -21.93
C GLU A 41 15.23 -2.39 -21.31
N SER A 42 14.53 -1.51 -22.02
CA SER A 42 14.19 -0.17 -21.51
C SER A 42 13.28 -0.20 -20.30
N GLN A 43 12.43 -1.23 -20.14
CA GLN A 43 11.61 -1.42 -18.93
C GLN A 43 12.49 -1.83 -17.76
N TYR A 44 13.49 -2.69 -18.00
CA TYR A 44 14.38 -3.21 -16.97
C TYR A 44 15.27 -2.14 -16.37
N LYS A 45 15.74 -1.18 -17.16
CA LYS A 45 16.55 -0.06 -16.67
C LYS A 45 15.87 0.78 -15.58
N LYS A 46 14.54 0.74 -15.50
CA LYS A 46 13.74 1.49 -14.53
C LYS A 46 13.33 0.67 -13.30
N ILE A 47 13.61 -0.63 -13.27
CA ILE A 47 13.12 -1.53 -12.21
C ILE A 47 13.68 -1.13 -10.85
N SER A 48 15.00 -0.99 -10.70
CA SER A 48 15.60 -0.61 -9.42
C SER A 48 15.11 0.76 -8.92
N LEU A 49 14.82 1.70 -9.83
CA LEU A 49 14.23 2.97 -9.46
C LEU A 49 12.82 2.78 -8.89
N LYS A 50 11.98 2.00 -9.58
CA LYS A 50 10.62 1.69 -9.10
C LYS A 50 10.62 0.91 -7.78
N LEU A 51 11.54 -0.04 -7.59
CA LEU A 51 11.66 -0.78 -6.33
C LEU A 51 12.02 0.14 -5.14
N LYS A 52 12.84 1.17 -5.36
CA LYS A 52 13.16 2.18 -4.34
C LYS A 52 11.97 3.03 -3.91
N GLU A 53 10.95 3.16 -4.76
CA GLU A 53 9.72 3.89 -4.42
C GLU A 53 8.81 3.10 -3.46
N LEU A 54 9.01 1.78 -3.32
CA LEU A 54 8.24 0.95 -2.40
C LEU A 54 8.69 1.18 -0.95
N PRO A 55 7.81 1.60 -0.05
CA PRO A 55 8.20 1.91 1.33
C PRO A 55 8.47 0.65 2.18
N PHE A 56 7.96 -0.52 1.77
CA PHE A 56 7.99 -1.77 2.52
C PHE A 56 8.96 -2.81 1.98
N VAL A 57 9.65 -2.52 0.88
CA VAL A 57 10.65 -3.38 0.25
C VAL A 57 11.92 -2.59 -0.02
N ALA A 58 13.07 -3.22 0.16
CA ALA A 58 14.36 -2.72 -0.26
C ALA A 58 15.08 -3.74 -1.14
N GLU A 59 15.77 -3.25 -2.14
CA GLU A 59 16.68 -4.05 -2.96
C GLU A 59 17.96 -4.33 -2.13
N ALA A 60 18.25 -5.61 -1.83
CA ALA A 60 19.46 -6.00 -1.11
C ALA A 60 20.71 -5.91 -2.01
N ARG A 61 20.52 -6.21 -3.28
CA ARG A 61 21.49 -6.02 -4.37
C ARG A 61 20.72 -5.82 -5.68
N PRO A 62 21.34 -5.26 -6.73
CA PRO A 62 20.70 -5.12 -8.03
C PRO A 62 20.14 -6.44 -8.53
N PHE A 63 18.97 -6.38 -9.18
CA PHE A 63 18.38 -7.55 -9.81
C PHE A 63 19.26 -8.05 -10.97
N GLU A 64 19.15 -9.32 -11.27
CA GLU A 64 19.86 -9.98 -12.36
C GLU A 64 18.86 -10.50 -13.38
N ILE A 65 19.32 -10.74 -14.60
CA ILE A 65 18.53 -11.39 -15.64
C ILE A 65 19.23 -12.69 -16.02
N GLU A 66 18.58 -13.81 -15.74
CA GLU A 66 19.03 -15.12 -16.20
C GLU A 66 18.51 -15.34 -17.63
N TYR A 67 19.42 -15.48 -18.57
CA TYR A 67 19.07 -15.80 -19.96
C TYR A 67 19.11 -17.30 -20.18
N MET A 68 18.02 -17.82 -20.78
CA MET A 68 17.87 -19.19 -21.22
C MET A 68 17.48 -19.19 -22.71
N PRO A 69 17.54 -20.32 -23.41
CA PRO A 69 17.15 -20.36 -24.82
C PRO A 69 15.72 -19.81 -25.04
N GLY A 70 15.65 -18.62 -25.67
CA GLY A 70 14.38 -17.92 -25.96
C GLY A 70 13.69 -17.23 -24.78
N LEU A 71 14.27 -17.29 -23.56
CA LEU A 71 13.65 -16.75 -22.35
C LEU A 71 14.60 -15.83 -21.60
N ALA A 72 14.04 -14.80 -20.92
CA ALA A 72 14.73 -13.95 -19.97
C ALA A 72 13.96 -13.97 -18.64
N ARG A 73 14.62 -14.36 -17.57
CA ARG A 73 14.05 -14.48 -16.23
C ARG A 73 14.68 -13.45 -15.30
N PRO A 74 13.93 -12.47 -14.79
CA PRO A 74 14.44 -11.57 -13.77
C PRO A 74 14.52 -12.26 -12.40
N VAL A 75 15.64 -12.03 -11.70
CA VAL A 75 15.87 -12.49 -10.33
C VAL A 75 16.02 -11.29 -9.44
N PHE A 76 15.05 -11.08 -8.55
CA PHE A 76 15.02 -9.96 -7.61
C PHE A 76 15.56 -10.39 -6.25
N TYR A 77 16.43 -9.58 -5.66
CA TYR A 77 16.99 -9.79 -4.32
C TYR A 77 16.39 -8.75 -3.38
N LEU A 78 15.29 -9.12 -2.71
CA LEU A 78 14.46 -8.19 -1.96
C LEU A 78 14.45 -8.49 -0.47
N GLN A 79 14.46 -7.44 0.33
CA GLN A 79 14.37 -7.49 1.78
C GLN A 79 13.16 -6.70 2.28
N ASN A 80 12.58 -7.15 3.40
CA ASN A 80 11.56 -6.38 4.09
C ASN A 80 12.14 -5.07 4.63
N LYS A 81 11.42 -3.98 4.38
CA LYS A 81 11.66 -2.68 5.00
C LYS A 81 10.54 -2.39 5.98
N LYS A 82 10.89 -1.91 7.17
CA LYS A 82 9.91 -1.54 8.19
C LYS A 82 9.11 -0.32 7.72
N ALA A 83 7.86 -0.52 7.37
CA ALA A 83 6.94 0.52 6.91
C ALA A 83 5.70 0.66 7.80
N SER A 84 5.51 -0.28 8.74
CA SER A 84 4.46 -0.21 9.73
C SER A 84 4.94 0.54 10.97
N GLN A 85 4.06 1.34 11.56
CA GLN A 85 4.35 2.21 12.70
C GLN A 85 3.19 2.15 13.69
N PHE A 86 3.52 2.16 14.97
CA PHE A 86 2.57 2.33 16.05
C PHE A 86 3.08 3.40 17.00
N ASN A 87 2.21 4.33 17.37
CA ASN A 87 2.46 5.33 18.39
C ASN A 87 1.16 5.57 19.15
N GLY A 88 1.21 5.62 20.46
CA GLY A 88 0.00 5.84 21.23
C GLY A 88 0.27 6.21 22.68
N VAL A 89 -0.58 7.10 23.18
CA VAL A 89 -0.69 7.47 24.58
C VAL A 89 -2.16 7.41 24.95
N VAL A 90 -2.49 6.69 26.02
CA VAL A 90 -3.86 6.59 26.54
C VAL A 90 -3.84 6.95 28.00
N GLY A 91 -4.73 7.86 28.40
CA GLY A 91 -4.94 8.30 29.75
C GLY A 91 -6.38 8.07 30.21
N VAL A 92 -6.57 8.03 31.52
CA VAL A 92 -7.89 7.92 32.14
C VAL A 92 -8.06 9.11 33.06
N GLN A 93 -9.19 9.81 32.94
CA GLN A 93 -9.54 10.96 33.78
C GLN A 93 -10.89 10.70 34.48
N PRO A 94 -11.01 11.05 35.78
CA PRO A 94 -12.31 10.97 36.46
C PRO A 94 -13.31 11.93 35.83
N ASP A 95 -14.58 11.51 35.75
CA ASP A 95 -15.68 12.41 35.41
C ASP A 95 -16.14 13.17 36.63
N ASN A 96 -15.74 14.43 36.75
CA ASN A 96 -16.12 15.27 37.90
C ASN A 96 -17.63 15.56 37.95
N ALA A 97 -18.37 15.36 36.86
CA ALA A 97 -19.82 15.58 36.82
C ALA A 97 -20.61 14.32 37.19
N ASN A 98 -20.02 13.12 37.08
CA ASN A 98 -20.68 11.86 37.36
C ASN A 98 -19.76 10.95 38.18
N ALA A 99 -19.99 10.89 39.47
CA ALA A 99 -19.21 10.06 40.39
C ALA A 99 -19.14 8.60 39.94
N GLY A 100 -17.94 8.03 39.92
CA GLY A 100 -17.69 6.65 39.52
C GLY A 100 -17.55 6.43 37.99
N LYS A 101 -17.68 7.47 37.16
CA LYS A 101 -17.39 7.38 35.71
C LYS A 101 -15.98 7.92 35.43
N VAL A 102 -15.41 7.39 34.37
CA VAL A 102 -14.09 7.80 33.85
C VAL A 102 -14.18 8.12 32.37
N TYR A 103 -13.38 9.07 31.93
CA TYR A 103 -13.15 9.35 30.52
C TYR A 103 -11.81 8.76 30.08
N VAL A 104 -11.81 8.13 28.92
CA VAL A 104 -10.59 7.72 28.23
C VAL A 104 -10.16 8.84 27.31
N THR A 105 -8.95 9.34 27.47
CA THR A 105 -8.33 10.35 26.61
C THR A 105 -7.08 9.76 25.96
N GLY A 106 -6.65 10.29 24.85
CA GLY A 106 -5.41 9.81 24.22
C GLY A 106 -5.26 10.17 22.76
N ASP A 107 -4.12 9.75 22.22
CA ASP A 107 -3.77 9.79 20.81
C ASP A 107 -3.19 8.43 20.43
N VAL A 108 -3.79 7.76 19.43
CA VAL A 108 -3.32 6.47 18.92
C VAL A 108 -3.20 6.54 17.41
N LYS A 109 -2.01 6.27 16.92
CA LYS A 109 -1.67 6.20 15.49
C LYS A 109 -1.15 4.82 15.17
N LEU A 110 -1.84 4.12 14.29
CA LEU A 110 -1.44 2.82 13.78
C LEU A 110 -1.39 2.89 12.25
N ARG A 111 -0.23 2.62 11.70
CA ARG A 111 -0.05 2.42 10.25
C ARG A 111 0.48 1.03 10.00
N LEU A 112 -0.26 0.22 9.28
CA LEU A 112 0.17 -1.07 8.80
C LEU A 112 0.32 -0.98 7.28
N HIS A 113 1.51 -1.27 6.78
CA HIS A 113 1.79 -1.26 5.34
C HIS A 113 2.37 -2.61 4.95
N ASN A 114 1.73 -3.27 3.99
CA ASN A 114 2.14 -4.57 3.48
C ASN A 114 2.20 -5.66 4.56
N ALA A 115 1.29 -5.64 5.52
CA ALA A 115 1.24 -6.62 6.61
C ALA A 115 0.98 -8.05 6.11
N PHE A 116 0.17 -8.17 5.04
CA PHE A 116 -0.20 -9.44 4.39
C PHE A 116 0.58 -9.71 3.09
N GLY A 117 1.55 -8.84 2.71
CA GLY A 117 2.39 -9.04 1.52
C GLY A 117 1.73 -8.65 0.19
N ARG A 118 0.64 -7.88 0.21
CA ARG A 118 -0.12 -7.44 -0.97
C ARG A 118 -0.07 -5.94 -1.20
N ALA A 119 0.87 -5.26 -0.52
CA ALA A 119 1.05 -3.81 -0.53
C ALA A 119 -0.16 -3.02 -0.04
N GLU A 120 -1.01 -3.64 0.75
CA GLU A 120 -2.14 -2.99 1.40
C GLU A 120 -1.67 -1.97 2.45
N LEU A 121 -2.46 -0.93 2.62
CA LEU A 121 -2.28 0.09 3.64
C LEU A 121 -3.51 0.13 4.54
N PHE A 122 -3.28 0.08 5.84
CA PHE A 122 -4.25 0.40 6.88
C PHE A 122 -3.66 1.51 7.74
N ASP A 123 -4.36 2.65 7.84
CA ASP A 123 -3.94 3.80 8.63
C ASP A 123 -5.10 4.19 9.56
N LEU A 124 -4.86 4.13 10.86
CA LEU A 124 -5.81 4.53 11.89
C LEU A 124 -5.19 5.65 12.71
N ASN A 125 -5.93 6.74 12.85
CA ASN A 125 -5.59 7.85 13.73
C ASN A 125 -6.80 8.14 14.61
N TRP A 126 -6.66 7.88 15.91
CA TRP A 126 -7.65 8.19 16.93
C TRP A 126 -7.09 9.21 17.88
N ASN A 127 -7.78 10.32 18.01
CA ASN A 127 -7.41 11.41 18.90
C ASN A 127 -8.61 11.78 19.77
N ASN A 128 -8.43 11.73 21.09
CA ASN A 128 -9.41 12.08 22.08
C ASN A 128 -8.75 12.92 23.19
N PRO A 129 -8.42 14.20 22.90
CA PRO A 129 -7.63 15.03 23.82
C PRO A 129 -8.44 15.50 25.04
N LEU A 130 -9.76 15.59 24.91
CA LEU A 130 -10.68 16.11 25.93
C LEU A 130 -11.87 15.18 26.10
N PRO A 131 -12.46 15.12 27.29
CA PRO A 131 -13.71 14.39 27.51
C PRO A 131 -14.77 14.74 26.45
N ARG A 132 -15.41 13.72 25.91
CA ARG A 132 -16.49 13.81 24.91
C ARG A 132 -16.08 14.40 23.55
N THR A 133 -14.76 14.60 23.29
CA THR A 133 -14.28 15.04 21.99
C THR A 133 -13.47 13.93 21.34
N GLN A 134 -13.89 13.44 20.18
CA GLN A 134 -13.22 12.34 19.47
C GLN A 134 -13.03 12.69 18.00
N ASP A 135 -11.83 12.47 17.50
CA ASP A 135 -11.46 12.49 16.09
C ASP A 135 -10.92 11.10 15.72
N LEU A 136 -11.64 10.39 14.86
CA LEU A 136 -11.22 9.09 14.35
C LEU A 136 -11.10 9.17 12.83
N LYS A 137 -9.92 8.83 12.33
CA LYS A 137 -9.66 8.69 10.90
C LYS A 137 -9.16 7.29 10.61
N VAL A 138 -9.85 6.59 9.71
CA VAL A 138 -9.45 5.28 9.24
C VAL A 138 -9.32 5.34 7.72
N LYS A 139 -8.16 4.94 7.22
CA LYS A 139 -7.91 4.80 5.78
C LYS A 139 -7.48 3.38 5.48
N MET A 140 -8.09 2.79 4.48
CA MET A 140 -7.71 1.48 3.96
C MET A 140 -7.48 1.60 2.46
N SER A 141 -6.42 0.97 1.98
CA SER A 141 -6.10 0.91 0.55
C SER A 141 -5.63 -0.49 0.21
N TYR A 142 -6.25 -1.08 -0.79
CA TYR A 142 -5.88 -2.40 -1.31
C TYR A 142 -5.66 -2.32 -2.82
N PRO A 143 -4.40 -2.37 -3.28
CA PRO A 143 -4.08 -2.34 -4.71
C PRO A 143 -4.21 -3.73 -5.34
N PHE A 144 -4.34 -3.79 -6.65
CA PHE A 144 -4.31 -5.00 -7.48
C PHE A 144 -5.25 -6.13 -7.03
N ILE A 145 -6.55 -5.83 -6.92
CA ILE A 145 -7.57 -6.82 -6.56
C ILE A 145 -7.57 -7.95 -7.59
N LEU A 146 -7.50 -9.20 -7.10
CA LEU A 146 -7.45 -10.41 -7.92
C LEU A 146 -6.34 -10.40 -9.00
N GLY A 147 -5.28 -9.64 -8.80
CA GLY A 147 -4.21 -9.49 -9.78
C GLY A 147 -4.52 -8.55 -10.95
N LEU A 148 -5.69 -7.91 -10.94
CA LEU A 148 -6.08 -6.92 -11.93
C LEU A 148 -5.56 -5.53 -11.56
N PRO A 149 -5.44 -4.60 -12.52
CA PRO A 149 -4.96 -3.24 -12.27
C PRO A 149 -6.02 -2.37 -11.57
N PHE A 150 -6.77 -2.94 -10.66
CA PHE A 150 -7.81 -2.27 -9.89
C PHE A 150 -7.48 -2.30 -8.40
N GLY A 151 -7.81 -1.23 -7.70
CA GLY A 151 -7.68 -1.12 -6.26
C GLY A 151 -8.93 -0.53 -5.63
N ILE A 152 -9.12 -0.78 -4.34
CA ILE A 152 -10.17 -0.19 -3.52
C ILE A 152 -9.53 0.64 -2.43
N ASP A 153 -10.12 1.82 -2.20
CA ASP A 153 -9.79 2.73 -1.12
C ASP A 153 -11.03 2.94 -0.25
N PHE A 154 -10.86 2.96 1.05
CA PHE A 154 -11.90 3.31 2.00
C PHE A 154 -11.37 4.35 2.97
N ASP A 155 -12.11 5.45 3.12
CA ASP A 155 -11.81 6.52 4.05
C ASP A 155 -13.01 6.74 4.97
N LEU A 156 -12.78 6.74 6.28
CA LEU A 156 -13.74 7.08 7.32
C LEU A 156 -13.16 8.19 8.17
N THR A 157 -13.90 9.28 8.31
CA THR A 157 -13.61 10.33 9.29
C THR A 157 -14.82 10.49 10.18
N LEU A 158 -14.62 10.39 11.49
CA LEU A 158 -15.60 10.67 12.51
C LEU A 158 -15.06 11.76 13.41
N PHE A 159 -15.81 12.84 13.50
CA PHE A 159 -15.55 13.91 14.47
C PHE A 159 -16.75 14.09 15.37
N LYS A 160 -16.53 13.97 16.66
CA LYS A 160 -17.55 14.18 17.68
C LYS A 160 -17.07 15.24 18.66
N LYS A 161 -17.90 16.22 18.94
CA LYS A 161 -17.68 17.24 19.96
C LYS A 161 -18.87 17.31 20.90
N ASP A 162 -18.68 16.81 22.11
CA ASP A 162 -19.70 16.70 23.14
C ASP A 162 -20.94 15.91 22.64
N THR A 163 -22.13 16.28 23.11
CA THR A 163 -23.42 15.73 22.68
C THR A 163 -24.06 16.52 21.54
N ILE A 164 -23.47 17.63 21.15
CA ILE A 164 -24.07 18.64 20.27
C ILE A 164 -23.67 18.43 18.80
N PHE A 165 -22.45 17.92 18.55
CA PHE A 165 -21.95 17.83 17.19
C PHE A 165 -21.34 16.47 16.90
N LEU A 166 -21.84 15.82 15.84
CA LEU A 166 -21.31 14.57 15.30
C LEU A 166 -21.23 14.69 13.77
N GLU A 167 -20.06 14.61 13.24
CA GLU A 167 -19.84 14.55 11.79
C GLU A 167 -19.23 13.20 11.42
N ILE A 168 -19.83 12.50 10.47
CA ILE A 168 -19.32 11.25 9.92
C ILE A 168 -19.21 11.41 8.41
N ASN A 169 -17.99 11.27 7.89
CA ASN A 169 -17.71 11.25 6.46
C ASN A 169 -17.19 9.87 6.08
N ARG A 170 -17.83 9.23 5.12
CA ARG A 170 -17.48 7.91 4.60
C ARG A 170 -17.28 8.02 3.09
N GLN A 171 -16.16 7.54 2.60
CA GLN A 171 -15.85 7.53 1.18
C GLN A 171 -15.35 6.14 0.78
N LEU A 172 -15.89 5.64 -0.32
CA LEU A 172 -15.40 4.45 -1.00
C LEU A 172 -14.82 4.87 -2.35
N GLY A 173 -13.56 4.51 -2.58
CA GLY A 173 -12.83 4.82 -3.79
C GLY A 173 -12.59 3.57 -4.62
N PHE A 174 -12.73 3.70 -5.92
CA PHE A 174 -12.27 2.72 -6.88
C PHE A 174 -11.11 3.31 -7.67
N ARG A 175 -10.00 2.56 -7.77
CA ARG A 175 -8.76 3.01 -8.37
C ARG A 175 -8.41 2.12 -9.57
N TYR A 176 -8.11 2.75 -10.70
CA TYR A 176 -7.44 2.09 -11.81
C TYR A 176 -5.94 2.43 -11.77
N LEU A 177 -5.12 1.41 -11.64
CA LEU A 177 -3.67 1.51 -11.51
C LEU A 177 -3.03 1.51 -12.90
N LEU A 178 -2.34 2.59 -13.21
CA LEU A 178 -1.53 2.74 -14.42
C LEU A 178 -0.09 2.31 -14.15
N ALA A 179 0.74 2.29 -15.18
CA ALA A 179 2.16 1.97 -15.06
C ALA A 179 2.87 2.93 -14.07
N GLY A 180 3.68 2.37 -13.16
CA GLY A 180 4.34 3.11 -12.08
C GLY A 180 3.36 3.48 -10.97
N ASN A 181 3.57 4.62 -10.31
CA ASN A 181 2.70 5.12 -9.23
C ASN A 181 1.48 5.91 -9.71
N ASN A 182 1.20 5.92 -11.01
CA ASN A 182 0.08 6.66 -11.57
C ASN A 182 -1.23 5.89 -11.37
N SER A 183 -2.30 6.60 -11.03
CA SER A 183 -3.63 6.00 -10.91
C SER A 183 -4.73 7.01 -11.17
N ILE A 184 -5.85 6.51 -11.67
CA ILE A 184 -7.10 7.27 -11.76
C ILE A 184 -8.00 6.77 -10.64
N ARG A 185 -8.61 7.68 -9.87
CA ARG A 185 -9.47 7.33 -8.73
C ARG A 185 -10.82 7.99 -8.88
N VAL A 186 -11.85 7.22 -8.57
CA VAL A 186 -13.23 7.71 -8.47
C VAL A 186 -13.71 7.41 -7.06
N PHE A 187 -14.29 8.42 -6.41
CA PHE A 187 -14.82 8.30 -5.05
C PHE A 187 -16.31 8.52 -5.03
N ALA A 188 -17.01 7.69 -4.25
CA ALA A 188 -18.37 7.93 -3.84
C ALA A 188 -18.39 8.08 -2.32
N GLY A 189 -19.03 9.10 -1.80
CA GLY A 189 -19.00 9.39 -0.37
C GLY A 189 -20.33 9.92 0.16
N LYS A 190 -20.52 9.75 1.47
CA LYS A 190 -21.66 10.31 2.21
C LYS A 190 -21.14 11.00 3.46
N LYS A 191 -21.57 12.25 3.62
CA LYS A 191 -21.39 13.04 4.83
C LYS A 191 -22.71 13.08 5.61
N THR A 192 -22.63 12.86 6.91
CA THR A 192 -23.76 12.95 7.85
C THR A 192 -23.32 13.86 8.99
N ASN A 193 -24.18 14.80 9.33
CA ASN A 193 -23.98 15.72 10.46
C ASN A 193 -25.05 15.43 11.48
#